data_d96448ed7798b749fbfa944acf811c13
#
_entry.id   d96448ed7798b749fbfa944acf811c13
#
_cell.length_a   1.000
_cell.length_b   1.000
_cell.length_c   1.000
_cell.angle_alpha   90.00
_cell.angle_beta   90.00
_cell.angle_gamma   90.00
#
_symmetry.space_group_name_H-M   'P 1'
#
loop_
_entity.id
_entity.type
_entity.pdbx_description
1 polymer ?
#
loop_
_entity_poly.entity_id
_entity_poly.type
_entity_poly.pdbx_seq_one_letter_code
_entity_poly.pdbx_strand_id
1 'polypeptide(L)'
;GTGNRAKLSAMRSRLKQLDIELIGLDDLRAEGKTIPQVVEDGKAPLENARLKATAYYEAFHIPVFSCDSGLYFDNVSEAIQPGVHVRNVNGKCLTDDEMIDYYSGLVKIYGNLVARYRNAICFVQDDTHIYEAMEPSMESEKFILTDRPHSIVRKKGFPLDSISLDIKTNKYYYDLPTNRLEQVAVEDGFLDFFK
;
A
#
# COMPACT_ATOMS: atom_id res chain seq x y z
N GLY A 1 -4.58 4.76 -10.47
CA GLY A 1 -3.29 5.30 -10.90
C GLY A 1 -2.17 4.99 -9.92
N THR A 2 -1.14 4.32 -10.36
CA THR A 2 0.06 4.07 -9.57
C THR A 2 1.28 3.99 -10.49
N GLY A 3 2.40 4.58 -10.06
CA GLY A 3 3.72 4.37 -10.65
C GLY A 3 4.45 3.13 -10.08
N ASN A 4 3.87 2.45 -9.10
CA ASN A 4 4.45 1.25 -8.51
C ASN A 4 4.04 0.00 -9.30
N ARG A 5 4.97 -0.57 -10.07
CA ARG A 5 4.73 -1.77 -10.91
C ARG A 5 4.27 -2.98 -10.09
N ALA A 6 4.77 -3.15 -8.89
CA ALA A 6 4.37 -4.28 -8.04
C ALA A 6 2.91 -4.14 -7.57
N LYS A 7 2.49 -2.92 -7.19
CA LYS A 7 1.08 -2.64 -6.87
C LYS A 7 0.17 -2.87 -8.08
N LEU A 8 0.58 -2.41 -9.27
CA LEU A 8 -0.19 -2.62 -10.51
C LEU A 8 -0.33 -4.11 -10.83
N SER A 9 0.76 -4.89 -10.74
CA SER A 9 0.74 -6.33 -10.98
C SER A 9 -0.18 -7.06 -9.99
N ALA A 10 -0.09 -6.72 -8.71
CA ALA A 10 -0.98 -7.28 -7.69
C ALA A 10 -2.46 -6.95 -7.98
N MET A 11 -2.76 -5.72 -8.38
CA MET A 11 -4.12 -5.32 -8.72
C MET A 11 -4.64 -6.01 -9.98
N ARG A 12 -3.83 -6.15 -11.03
CA ARG A 12 -4.17 -6.94 -12.22
C ARG A 12 -4.50 -8.39 -11.87
N SER A 13 -3.76 -9.01 -10.97
CA SER A 13 -4.02 -10.37 -10.50
C SER A 13 -5.34 -10.47 -9.73
N ARG A 14 -5.60 -9.53 -8.82
CA ARG A 14 -6.84 -9.51 -8.00
C ARG A 14 -8.10 -9.28 -8.82
N LEU A 15 -8.02 -8.40 -9.81
CA LEU A 15 -9.17 -8.02 -10.64
C LEU A 15 -9.30 -8.85 -11.92
N LYS A 16 -8.46 -9.87 -12.10
CA LYS A 16 -8.44 -10.72 -13.32
C LYS A 16 -9.78 -11.36 -13.64
N GLN A 17 -10.61 -11.65 -12.64
CA GLN A 17 -11.93 -12.24 -12.84
C GLN A 17 -13.01 -11.24 -13.28
N LEU A 18 -12.70 -9.93 -13.25
CA LEU A 18 -13.57 -8.91 -13.81
C LEU A 18 -13.18 -8.69 -15.27
N ASP A 19 -14.17 -8.45 -16.11
CA ASP A 19 -13.95 -8.15 -17.54
C ASP A 19 -13.57 -6.68 -17.72
N ILE A 20 -12.43 -6.29 -17.12
CA ILE A 20 -11.86 -4.94 -17.21
C ILE A 20 -10.39 -5.00 -17.59
N GLU A 21 -10.00 -4.16 -18.55
CA GLU A 21 -8.60 -3.95 -18.90
C GLU A 21 -7.97 -2.90 -17.99
N LEU A 22 -6.87 -3.26 -17.33
CA LEU A 22 -6.11 -2.35 -16.48
C LEU A 22 -4.85 -1.87 -17.19
N ILE A 23 -4.80 -0.58 -17.49
CA ILE A 23 -3.60 0.10 -17.98
C ILE A 23 -2.92 0.85 -16.83
N GLY A 24 -1.59 0.84 -16.81
CA GLY A 24 -0.80 1.53 -15.80
C GLY A 24 -0.31 2.90 -16.28
N LEU A 25 0.23 3.70 -15.37
CA LEU A 25 0.82 5.00 -15.73
C LEU A 25 2.04 4.86 -16.66
N ASP A 26 2.77 3.74 -16.58
CA ASP A 26 3.88 3.47 -17.48
C ASP A 26 3.41 3.15 -18.91
N ASP A 27 2.25 2.49 -19.04
CA ASP A 27 1.63 2.21 -20.34
C ASP A 27 1.23 3.53 -21.02
N LEU A 28 0.58 4.43 -20.28
CA LEU A 28 0.23 5.78 -20.76
C LEU A 28 1.46 6.62 -21.12
N ARG A 29 2.55 6.48 -20.36
CA ARG A 29 3.83 7.13 -20.66
C ARG A 29 4.43 6.62 -21.98
N ALA A 30 4.33 5.33 -22.24
CA ALA A 30 4.77 4.72 -23.50
C ALA A 30 3.95 5.21 -24.71
N GLU A 31 2.70 5.60 -24.49
CA GLU A 31 1.82 6.23 -25.49
C GLU A 31 2.08 7.74 -25.67
N GLY A 32 3.10 8.28 -25.01
CA GLY A 32 3.46 9.69 -25.09
C GLY A 32 2.64 10.62 -24.19
N LYS A 33 1.86 10.10 -23.25
CA LYS A 33 1.10 10.92 -22.29
C LYS A 33 2.00 11.48 -21.19
N THR A 34 1.82 12.74 -20.87
CA THR A 34 2.47 13.35 -19.70
C THR A 34 1.71 12.98 -18.42
N ILE A 35 2.41 12.33 -17.50
CA ILE A 35 1.81 11.94 -16.22
C ILE A 35 1.92 13.11 -15.24
N PRO A 36 0.80 13.64 -14.72
CA PRO A 36 0.85 14.72 -13.74
C PRO A 36 1.53 14.26 -12.44
N GLN A 37 2.29 15.15 -11.85
CA GLN A 37 2.82 14.95 -10.51
C GLN A 37 1.75 15.33 -9.49
N VAL A 38 1.37 14.37 -8.65
CA VAL A 38 0.36 14.57 -7.60
C VAL A 38 1.06 14.74 -6.26
N VAL A 39 0.72 15.81 -5.55
CA VAL A 39 1.15 16.01 -4.17
C VAL A 39 0.22 15.22 -3.26
N GLU A 40 0.77 14.24 -2.56
CA GLU A 40 0.03 13.38 -1.63
C GLU A 40 0.19 13.95 -0.20
N ASP A 41 -0.55 15.02 0.09
CA ASP A 41 -0.52 15.72 1.39
C ASP A 41 -1.74 15.40 2.28
N GLY A 42 -2.52 14.41 1.89
CA GLY A 42 -3.64 13.90 2.67
C GLY A 42 -3.21 13.29 4.00
N LYS A 43 -4.06 13.38 5.00
CA LYS A 43 -3.84 12.83 6.35
C LYS A 43 -4.28 11.37 6.49
N ALA A 44 -5.05 10.88 5.54
CA ALA A 44 -5.57 9.53 5.50
C ALA A 44 -5.39 8.91 4.11
N PRO A 45 -5.29 7.57 4.00
CA PRO A 45 -5.18 6.88 2.71
C PRO A 45 -6.26 7.27 1.70
N LEU A 46 -7.50 7.46 2.15
CA LEU A 46 -8.60 7.83 1.28
C LEU A 46 -8.42 9.21 0.65
N GLU A 47 -7.89 10.17 1.40
CA GLU A 47 -7.59 11.51 0.87
C GLU A 47 -6.55 11.44 -0.25
N ASN A 48 -5.45 10.71 -0.04
CA ASN A 48 -4.42 10.53 -1.06
C ASN A 48 -4.91 9.72 -2.27
N ALA A 49 -5.74 8.69 -2.05
CA ALA A 49 -6.36 7.96 -3.14
C ALA A 49 -7.23 8.87 -4.01
N ARG A 50 -8.03 9.74 -3.39
CA ARG A 50 -8.87 10.73 -4.08
C ARG A 50 -8.03 11.74 -4.86
N LEU A 51 -7.02 12.35 -4.23
CA LEU A 51 -6.12 13.31 -4.90
C LEU A 51 -5.52 12.72 -6.17
N LYS A 52 -5.03 11.49 -6.09
CA LYS A 52 -4.45 10.78 -7.25
C LYS A 52 -5.49 10.46 -8.31
N ALA A 53 -6.64 9.90 -7.93
CA ALA A 53 -7.66 9.49 -8.90
C ALA A 53 -8.21 10.70 -9.66
N THR A 54 -8.52 11.79 -8.96
CA THR A 54 -9.01 13.04 -9.56
C THR A 54 -7.99 13.64 -10.51
N ALA A 55 -6.73 13.80 -10.08
CA ALA A 55 -5.69 14.41 -10.92
C ALA A 55 -5.43 13.60 -12.20
N TYR A 56 -5.45 12.27 -12.12
CA TYR A 56 -5.28 11.43 -13.31
C TYR A 56 -6.52 11.42 -14.21
N TYR A 57 -7.71 11.45 -13.64
CA TYR A 57 -8.94 11.59 -14.43
C TYR A 57 -8.96 12.91 -15.19
N GLU A 58 -8.67 14.02 -14.54
CA GLU A 58 -8.57 15.36 -15.17
C GLU A 58 -7.53 15.39 -16.30
N ALA A 59 -6.42 14.67 -16.15
CA ALA A 59 -5.36 14.63 -17.16
C ALA A 59 -5.68 13.76 -18.37
N PHE A 60 -6.43 12.67 -18.19
CA PHE A 60 -6.58 11.64 -19.21
C PHE A 60 -8.00 11.48 -19.73
N HIS A 61 -9.01 11.92 -18.97
CA HIS A 61 -10.45 11.78 -19.28
C HIS A 61 -10.86 10.33 -19.58
N ILE A 62 -10.29 9.39 -18.86
CA ILE A 62 -10.66 7.97 -18.87
C ILE A 62 -10.97 7.53 -17.44
N PRO A 63 -11.82 6.51 -17.21
CA PRO A 63 -12.06 6.01 -15.87
C PRO A 63 -10.76 5.64 -15.15
N VAL A 64 -10.56 6.17 -13.95
CA VAL A 64 -9.33 5.98 -13.17
C VAL A 64 -9.67 5.57 -11.75
N PHE A 65 -9.04 4.54 -11.24
CA PHE A 65 -8.96 4.35 -9.81
C PHE A 65 -7.54 4.53 -9.29
N SER A 66 -7.43 4.97 -8.05
CA SER A 66 -6.17 5.05 -7.31
C SER A 66 -6.35 4.45 -5.92
N CYS A 67 -5.31 3.79 -5.45
CA CYS A 67 -5.25 3.27 -4.09
C CYS A 67 -4.15 3.96 -3.31
N ASP A 68 -4.36 4.10 -2.02
CA ASP A 68 -3.33 4.50 -1.07
C ASP A 68 -3.38 3.62 0.17
N SER A 69 -2.28 3.61 0.93
CA SER A 69 -2.12 2.75 2.09
C SER A 69 -1.43 3.49 3.22
N GLY A 70 -1.87 3.26 4.43
CA GLY A 70 -1.18 3.71 5.63
C GLY A 70 -0.82 2.54 6.53
N LEU A 71 0.27 2.67 7.27
CA LEU A 71 0.70 1.71 8.29
C LEU A 71 0.25 2.19 9.66
N TYR A 72 -0.37 1.31 10.41
CA TYR A 72 -0.90 1.63 11.74
C TYR A 72 -0.48 0.58 12.77
N PHE A 73 -0.04 1.05 13.91
CA PHE A 73 0.35 0.21 15.05
C PHE A 73 -0.79 0.12 16.07
N ASP A 74 -0.97 -1.07 16.65
CA ASP A 74 -1.91 -1.26 17.75
C ASP A 74 -1.32 -0.75 19.06
N ASN A 75 -2.18 -0.14 19.88
CA ASN A 75 -1.86 0.24 21.28
C ASN A 75 -0.62 1.14 21.46
N VAL A 76 -0.35 2.01 20.51
CA VAL A 76 0.71 3.02 20.64
C VAL A 76 0.15 4.43 20.59
N SER A 77 0.92 5.41 21.03
CA SER A 77 0.52 6.81 20.96
C SER A 77 0.49 7.31 19.52
N GLU A 78 -0.35 8.30 19.25
CA GLU A 78 -0.46 8.95 17.94
C GLU A 78 0.90 9.51 17.44
N ALA A 79 1.77 9.91 18.36
CA ALA A 79 3.08 10.49 18.05
C ALA A 79 4.03 9.54 17.31
N ILE A 80 3.81 8.23 17.39
CA ILE A 80 4.63 7.23 16.70
C ILE A 80 3.88 6.47 15.62
N GLN A 81 2.63 6.85 15.33
CA GLN A 81 1.86 6.26 14.23
C GLN A 81 2.41 6.72 12.88
N PRO A 82 2.80 5.80 12.00
CA PRO A 82 3.27 6.17 10.66
C PRO A 82 2.16 6.78 9.79
N GLY A 83 0.94 6.26 9.91
CA GLY A 83 -0.17 6.68 9.06
C GLY A 83 0.18 6.54 7.58
N VAL A 84 -0.06 7.59 6.80
CA VAL A 84 0.28 7.65 5.37
C VAL A 84 1.77 7.95 5.12
N HIS A 85 2.49 8.39 6.13
CA HIS A 85 3.89 8.82 6.03
C HIS A 85 4.90 7.69 6.25
N VAL A 86 4.57 6.46 5.80
CA VAL A 86 5.39 5.27 6.05
C VAL A 86 6.84 5.44 5.58
N ARG A 87 7.04 6.10 4.45
CA ARG A 87 8.38 6.38 3.89
C ARG A 87 8.89 7.79 4.18
N ASN A 88 7.97 8.72 4.44
CA ASN A 88 8.31 10.12 4.67
C ASN A 88 8.33 10.43 6.17
N VAL A 89 9.47 10.25 6.79
CA VAL A 89 9.64 10.44 8.23
C VAL A 89 10.37 11.76 8.50
N ASN A 90 9.77 12.64 9.32
CA ASN A 90 10.34 13.95 9.68
C ASN A 90 10.79 14.77 8.46
N GLY A 91 10.01 14.74 7.37
CA GLY A 91 10.30 15.49 6.14
C GLY A 91 11.36 14.85 5.24
N LYS A 92 11.87 13.67 5.58
CA LYS A 92 12.83 12.91 4.78
C LYS A 92 12.17 11.69 4.14
N CYS A 93 12.31 11.53 2.82
CA CYS A 93 11.96 10.31 2.11
C CYS A 93 13.05 9.26 2.32
N LEU A 94 12.74 8.21 3.06
CA LEU A 94 13.68 7.15 3.42
C LEU A 94 13.92 6.18 2.26
N THR A 95 15.15 5.72 2.09
CA THR A 95 15.49 4.56 1.27
C THR A 95 14.95 3.27 1.90
N ASP A 96 15.02 2.14 1.18
CA ASP A 96 14.57 0.86 1.72
C ASP A 96 15.37 0.45 2.98
N ASP A 97 16.68 0.64 2.97
CA ASP A 97 17.55 0.34 4.13
C ASP A 97 17.26 1.27 5.31
N GLU A 98 17.12 2.58 5.05
CA GLU A 98 16.75 3.55 6.09
C GLU A 98 15.38 3.26 6.71
N MET A 99 14.42 2.74 5.94
CA MET A 99 13.14 2.29 6.48
C MET A 99 13.32 1.10 7.42
N ILE A 100 14.10 0.10 7.02
CA ILE A 100 14.39 -1.06 7.87
C ILE A 100 15.02 -0.60 9.19
N ASP A 101 16.04 0.27 9.12
CA ASP A 101 16.73 0.79 10.29
C ASP A 101 15.80 1.61 11.19
N TYR A 102 14.97 2.48 10.62
CA TYR A 102 14.04 3.30 11.37
C TYR A 102 13.00 2.46 12.12
N TYR A 103 12.32 1.55 11.42
CA TYR A 103 11.28 0.73 12.04
C TYR A 103 11.84 -0.32 12.99
N SER A 104 13.00 -0.91 12.72
CA SER A 104 13.72 -1.74 13.68
C SER A 104 14.13 -0.97 14.93
N GLY A 105 14.50 0.30 14.76
CA GLY A 105 14.78 1.23 15.85
C GLY A 105 13.55 1.47 16.76
N LEU A 106 12.37 1.68 16.16
CA LEU A 106 11.13 1.79 16.94
C LEU A 106 10.85 0.51 17.73
N VAL A 107 11.02 -0.65 17.12
CA VAL A 107 10.82 -1.94 17.82
C VAL A 107 11.79 -2.11 18.97
N LYS A 108 13.05 -1.67 18.85
CA LYS A 108 14.01 -1.69 19.98
C LYS A 108 13.57 -0.84 21.17
N ILE A 109 12.88 0.28 20.89
CA ILE A 109 12.41 1.20 21.93
C ILE A 109 11.10 0.71 22.57
N TYR A 110 10.14 0.27 21.76
CA TYR A 110 8.77 0.00 22.19
C TYR A 110 8.43 -1.49 22.30
N GLY A 111 9.36 -2.38 21.96
CA GLY A 111 9.11 -3.82 21.83
C GLY A 111 8.44 -4.16 20.48
N ASN A 112 8.09 -5.41 20.30
CA ASN A 112 7.42 -5.87 19.08
C ASN A 112 6.12 -5.10 18.85
N LEU A 113 6.00 -4.46 17.69
CA LEU A 113 4.85 -3.67 17.29
C LEU A 113 3.90 -4.51 16.45
N VAL A 114 2.66 -4.64 16.89
CA VAL A 114 1.59 -5.22 16.07
C VAL A 114 1.11 -4.17 15.09
N ALA A 115 1.18 -4.48 13.83
CA ALA A 115 0.90 -3.56 12.73
C ALA A 115 -0.12 -4.12 11.75
N ARG A 116 -0.76 -3.22 10.99
CA ARG A 116 -1.56 -3.53 9.81
C ARG A 116 -1.49 -2.39 8.81
N TYR A 117 -1.69 -2.72 7.55
CA TYR A 117 -1.97 -1.71 6.54
C TYR A 117 -3.48 -1.47 6.46
N ARG A 118 -3.86 -0.20 6.42
CA ARG A 118 -5.20 0.23 6.04
C ARG A 118 -5.12 0.77 4.63
N ASN A 119 -5.95 0.23 3.76
CA ASN A 119 -5.95 0.59 2.35
C ASN A 119 -7.23 1.31 2.00
N ALA A 120 -7.13 2.21 1.06
CA ALA A 120 -8.25 2.94 0.50
C ALA A 120 -8.22 2.94 -1.02
N ILE A 121 -9.37 3.08 -1.63
CA ILE A 121 -9.55 3.22 -3.07
C ILE A 121 -10.48 4.39 -3.36
N CYS A 122 -10.15 5.15 -4.40
CA CYS A 122 -11.05 6.09 -5.05
C CYS A 122 -11.10 5.77 -6.54
N PHE A 123 -12.28 5.62 -7.09
CA PHE A 123 -12.56 5.40 -8.51
C PHE A 123 -13.37 6.56 -9.06
N VAL A 124 -12.80 7.28 -9.99
CA VAL A 124 -13.47 8.32 -10.77
C VAL A 124 -13.86 7.70 -12.11
N GLN A 125 -15.13 7.44 -12.29
CA GLN A 125 -15.68 6.87 -13.52
C GLN A 125 -15.90 7.96 -14.57
N ASP A 126 -16.49 9.08 -14.14
CA ASP A 126 -16.74 10.27 -14.94
C ASP A 126 -16.89 11.51 -14.01
N ASP A 127 -17.25 12.66 -14.58
CA ASP A 127 -17.37 13.94 -13.84
C ASP A 127 -18.43 13.92 -12.71
N THR A 128 -19.34 12.95 -12.72
CA THR A 128 -20.47 12.85 -11.79
C THR A 128 -20.47 11.59 -10.93
N HIS A 129 -19.69 10.58 -11.31
CA HIS A 129 -19.64 9.28 -10.62
C HIS A 129 -18.27 9.03 -10.02
N ILE A 130 -18.18 9.25 -8.71
CA ILE A 130 -16.98 8.98 -7.91
C ILE A 130 -17.36 8.01 -6.82
N TYR A 131 -16.61 6.92 -6.72
CA TYR A 131 -16.79 5.86 -5.74
C TYR A 131 -15.56 5.76 -4.85
N GLU A 132 -15.77 5.59 -3.56
CA GLU A 132 -14.70 5.56 -2.57
C GLU A 132 -14.95 4.49 -1.53
N ALA A 133 -13.89 3.85 -1.07
CA ALA A 133 -13.97 2.93 0.04
C ALA A 133 -12.65 2.90 0.84
N MET A 134 -12.80 2.71 2.16
CA MET A 134 -11.73 2.43 3.11
C MET A 134 -12.31 1.54 4.21
N GLU A 135 -12.63 0.30 3.82
CA GLU A 135 -13.35 -0.64 4.67
C GLU A 135 -12.41 -1.63 5.38
N PRO A 136 -12.83 -2.22 6.52
CA PRO A 136 -12.03 -3.25 7.20
C PRO A 136 -11.66 -4.43 6.31
N SER A 137 -12.48 -4.79 5.32
CA SER A 137 -12.19 -5.83 4.32
C SER A 137 -11.03 -5.49 3.38
N MET A 138 -10.60 -4.22 3.36
CA MET A 138 -9.44 -3.74 2.61
C MET A 138 -8.18 -3.65 3.47
N GLU A 139 -8.28 -3.89 4.77
CA GLU A 139 -7.10 -3.92 5.65
C GLU A 139 -6.30 -5.22 5.44
N SER A 140 -4.98 -5.14 5.60
CA SER A 140 -4.16 -6.35 5.66
C SER A 140 -4.46 -7.16 6.93
N GLU A 141 -4.12 -8.44 6.93
CA GLU A 141 -3.97 -9.14 8.21
C GLU A 141 -2.97 -8.39 9.10
N LYS A 142 -3.14 -8.52 10.40
CA LYS A 142 -2.16 -7.99 11.37
C LYS A 142 -0.87 -8.80 11.30
N PHE A 143 0.25 -8.13 11.48
CA PHE A 143 1.58 -8.72 11.54
C PHE A 143 2.40 -8.08 12.65
N ILE A 144 3.52 -8.68 12.99
CA ILE A 144 4.44 -8.17 13.99
C ILE A 144 5.67 -7.60 13.30
N LEU A 145 6.06 -6.36 13.63
CA LEU A 145 7.37 -5.84 13.30
C LEU A 145 8.37 -6.26 14.38
N THR A 146 9.52 -6.80 13.93
CA THR A 146 10.65 -7.20 14.78
C THR A 146 11.87 -6.29 14.56
N ASP A 147 12.76 -6.24 15.54
CA ASP A 147 14.01 -5.47 15.46
C ASP A 147 15.12 -6.18 14.65
N ARG A 148 14.89 -7.43 14.25
CA ARG A 148 15.86 -8.26 13.53
C ARG A 148 15.40 -8.48 12.10
N PRO A 149 16.04 -7.82 11.11
CA PRO A 149 15.72 -8.08 9.71
C PRO A 149 16.05 -9.52 9.29
N HIS A 150 15.25 -10.08 8.39
CA HIS A 150 15.55 -11.37 7.77
C HIS A 150 16.99 -11.40 7.22
N SER A 151 17.72 -12.47 7.47
CA SER A 151 19.18 -12.53 7.27
C SER A 151 19.61 -12.43 5.80
N ILE A 152 18.79 -12.90 4.87
CA ILE A 152 19.20 -13.13 3.47
C ILE A 152 18.38 -12.28 2.48
N VAL A 153 17.05 -12.24 2.63
CA VAL A 153 16.15 -11.71 1.60
C VAL A 153 15.85 -10.23 1.80
N ARG A 154 15.96 -9.46 0.72
CA ARG A 154 15.47 -8.08 0.60
C ARG A 154 14.68 -7.96 -0.70
N LYS A 155 13.44 -7.49 -0.60
CA LYS A 155 12.58 -7.26 -1.76
C LYS A 155 12.50 -5.77 -2.02
N LYS A 156 13.07 -5.33 -3.13
CA LYS A 156 13.07 -3.91 -3.52
C LYS A 156 11.64 -3.34 -3.56
N GLY A 157 11.44 -2.21 -2.88
CA GLY A 157 10.15 -1.54 -2.78
C GLY A 157 9.21 -2.09 -1.69
N PHE A 158 9.61 -3.17 -0.98
CA PHE A 158 8.89 -3.78 0.15
C PHE A 158 9.83 -4.00 1.34
N PRO A 159 10.48 -2.94 1.85
CA PRO A 159 11.53 -3.09 2.87
C PRO A 159 10.99 -3.70 4.17
N LEU A 160 9.77 -3.36 4.57
CA LEU A 160 9.20 -3.80 5.84
C LEU A 160 8.89 -5.31 5.86
N ASP A 161 8.71 -5.95 4.71
CA ASP A 161 8.53 -7.42 4.67
C ASP A 161 9.72 -8.16 5.30
N SER A 162 10.92 -7.55 5.27
CA SER A 162 12.13 -8.14 5.86
C SER A 162 12.14 -8.14 7.39
N ILE A 163 11.28 -7.34 8.02
CA ILE A 163 11.11 -7.25 9.48
C ILE A 163 9.69 -7.62 9.93
N SER A 164 8.88 -8.16 9.03
CA SER A 164 7.50 -8.57 9.31
C SER A 164 7.40 -10.06 9.61
N LEU A 165 6.75 -10.39 10.72
CA LEU A 165 6.44 -11.74 11.14
C LEU A 165 4.93 -11.98 11.03
N ASP A 166 4.55 -13.13 10.49
CA ASP A 166 3.18 -13.61 10.53
C ASP A 166 2.79 -13.98 11.98
N ILE A 167 1.72 -13.39 12.49
CA ILE A 167 1.27 -13.61 13.88
C ILE A 167 0.95 -15.09 14.15
N LYS A 168 0.38 -15.79 13.16
CA LYS A 168 -0.08 -17.18 13.33
C LYS A 168 1.06 -18.17 13.43
N THR A 169 2.14 -17.94 12.67
CA THR A 169 3.26 -18.88 12.56
C THR A 169 4.54 -18.39 13.20
N ASN A 170 4.62 -17.10 13.54
CA ASN A 170 5.81 -16.40 14.03
C ASN A 170 7.03 -16.53 13.08
N LYS A 171 6.76 -16.68 11.78
CA LYS A 171 7.78 -16.75 10.72
C LYS A 171 7.84 -15.44 9.96
N TYR A 172 9.01 -15.10 9.43
CA TYR A 172 9.13 -13.99 8.51
C TYR A 172 8.23 -14.19 7.29
N TYR A 173 7.72 -13.11 6.72
CA TYR A 173 6.93 -13.18 5.50
C TYR A 173 7.68 -13.90 4.36
N TYR A 174 9.02 -13.75 4.29
CA TYR A 174 9.85 -14.45 3.31
C TYR A 174 9.97 -15.96 3.51
N ASP A 175 9.67 -16.46 4.71
CA ASP A 175 9.71 -17.89 5.05
C ASP A 175 8.32 -18.55 4.99
N LEU A 176 7.29 -17.78 4.63
CA LEU A 176 5.94 -18.31 4.50
C LEU A 176 5.80 -19.14 3.22
N PRO A 177 5.07 -20.26 3.28
CA PRO A 177 4.68 -20.97 2.07
C PRO A 177 3.75 -20.11 1.21
N THR A 178 3.78 -20.31 -0.11
CA THR A 178 3.07 -19.47 -1.09
C THR A 178 1.59 -19.30 -0.76
N ASN A 179 0.90 -20.38 -0.38
CA ASN A 179 -0.52 -20.33 -0.02
C ASN A 179 -0.79 -19.43 1.21
N ARG A 180 0.11 -19.40 2.20
CA ARG A 180 -0.05 -18.51 3.35
C ARG A 180 0.29 -17.08 2.98
N LEU A 181 1.32 -16.86 2.18
CA LEU A 181 1.70 -15.55 1.68
C LEU A 181 0.55 -14.93 0.85
N GLU A 182 -0.11 -15.72 0.02
CA GLU A 182 -1.31 -15.30 -0.70
C GLU A 182 -2.43 -14.88 0.26
N GLN A 183 -2.70 -15.65 1.32
CA GLN A 183 -3.70 -15.31 2.32
C GLN A 183 -3.43 -14.00 3.05
N VAL A 184 -2.18 -13.74 3.48
CA VAL A 184 -1.85 -12.47 4.17
C VAL A 184 -1.86 -11.27 3.22
N ALA A 185 -1.73 -11.51 1.92
CA ALA A 185 -1.76 -10.49 0.89
C ALA A 185 -3.17 -10.26 0.30
N VAL A 186 -4.15 -11.12 0.61
CA VAL A 186 -5.52 -11.00 0.11
C VAL A 186 -6.23 -9.88 0.86
N GLU A 187 -6.71 -8.94 0.08
CA GLU A 187 -7.57 -7.85 0.49
C GLU A 187 -8.84 -7.95 -0.37
N ASP A 188 -9.75 -8.84 0.02
CA ASP A 188 -10.97 -9.17 -0.74
C ASP A 188 -11.86 -7.96 -1.02
N GLY A 189 -11.80 -6.96 -0.14
CA GLY A 189 -12.56 -5.73 -0.28
C GLY A 189 -12.28 -4.94 -1.57
N PHE A 190 -11.09 -5.08 -2.18
CA PHE A 190 -10.83 -4.45 -3.48
C PHE A 190 -11.61 -5.08 -4.63
N LEU A 191 -11.81 -6.39 -4.60
CA LEU A 191 -12.61 -7.06 -5.61
C LEU A 191 -14.10 -6.72 -5.43
N ASP A 192 -14.57 -6.73 -4.18
CA ASP A 192 -15.98 -6.45 -3.87
C ASP A 192 -16.36 -5.00 -4.19
N PHE A 193 -15.41 -4.07 -4.10
CA PHE A 193 -15.61 -2.68 -4.50
C PHE A 193 -16.01 -2.50 -5.98
N PHE A 194 -15.53 -3.38 -6.87
CA PHE A 194 -15.82 -3.32 -8.31
C PHE A 194 -16.98 -4.22 -8.76
N LYS A 195 -17.65 -4.93 -7.87
CA LYS A 195 -18.85 -5.75 -8.15
C LYS A 195 -20.13 -4.93 -7.98
#